data_102a9bf81d6ac60ef9855257d7752a31
#
_entry.id   102a9bf81d6ac60ef9855257d7752a31
#
_cell.length_a   1.000
_cell.length_b   1.000
_cell.length_c   1.000
_cell.angle_alpha   90.00
_cell.angle_beta   90.00
_cell.angle_gamma   90.00
#
_symmetry.space_group_name_H-M   'P 1'
#
loop_
_entity.id
_entity.type
_entity.pdbx_description
1 polymer ?
#
loop_
_entity_poly.entity_id
_entity_poly.type
_entity_poly.pdbx_seq_one_letter_code
_entity_poly.pdbx_strand_id
1 'polypeptide(L)'
;LIERVTTSPGLDALRAQWNGMKTLRAGFTTVRNLGDGSGATLALRDAVAAGWVQGPRIIDAGRSISVTAGHMDGTLSVAEDLQSAISQDNLCNSAEQCREAVRKQIRRGVDVIKIATTGGVNSRIGVGIGVQMFSDEAKAAVETAHLHGKKIAVHAHGTEGINLALAAGADSIEHGTVPND
;
A
#
# COMPACT_ATOMS: atom_id res chain seq x y z
N LEU A 1 2.92 10.34 -13.10
CA LEU A 1 2.69 11.46 -12.18
C LEU A 1 1.59 12.38 -12.69
N ILE A 2 1.68 12.89 -13.92
CA ILE A 2 0.68 13.79 -14.52
C ILE A 2 -0.72 13.20 -14.39
N GLU A 3 -0.89 11.96 -14.74
CA GLU A 3 -2.17 11.25 -14.66
C GLU A 3 -2.79 11.28 -13.25
N ARG A 4 -1.97 11.18 -12.19
CA ARG A 4 -2.43 11.25 -10.79
C ARG A 4 -3.07 12.58 -10.40
N VAL A 5 -2.63 13.67 -11.03
CA VAL A 5 -3.11 15.03 -10.71
C VAL A 5 -4.12 15.56 -11.73
N THR A 6 -4.29 14.87 -12.86
CA THR A 6 -5.21 15.27 -13.93
C THR A 6 -6.44 14.38 -14.06
N THR A 7 -6.43 13.19 -13.45
CA THR A 7 -7.56 12.26 -13.51
C THR A 7 -8.53 12.53 -12.34
N SER A 8 -9.79 12.67 -12.65
CA SER A 8 -10.81 12.82 -11.60
C SER A 8 -11.06 11.50 -10.87
N PRO A 9 -11.44 11.52 -9.58
CA PRO A 9 -11.77 10.30 -8.83
C PRO A 9 -12.86 9.43 -9.51
N GLY A 10 -13.84 10.08 -10.15
CA GLY A 10 -14.89 9.37 -10.90
C GLY A 10 -14.33 8.59 -12.10
N LEU A 11 -13.39 9.18 -12.86
CA LEU A 11 -12.75 8.49 -13.98
C LEU A 11 -11.84 7.36 -13.49
N ASP A 12 -11.15 7.52 -12.37
CA ASP A 12 -10.36 6.45 -11.76
C ASP A 12 -11.25 5.26 -11.34
N ALA A 13 -12.42 5.51 -10.78
CA ALA A 13 -13.37 4.46 -10.42
C ALA A 13 -13.87 3.68 -11.65
N LEU A 14 -14.20 4.37 -12.75
CA LEU A 14 -14.57 3.73 -14.01
C LEU A 14 -13.44 2.92 -14.62
N ARG A 15 -12.20 3.43 -14.54
CA ARG A 15 -10.99 2.70 -14.97
C ARG A 15 -10.75 1.47 -14.11
N ALA A 16 -10.93 1.58 -12.80
CA ALA A 16 -10.82 0.45 -11.88
C ALA A 16 -11.84 -0.64 -12.23
N GLN A 17 -13.09 -0.28 -12.52
CA GLN A 17 -14.12 -1.22 -12.97
C GLN A 17 -13.75 -1.91 -14.30
N TRP A 18 -13.28 -1.15 -15.28
CA TRP A 18 -12.85 -1.70 -16.58
C TRP A 18 -11.68 -2.68 -16.43
N ASN A 19 -10.67 -2.36 -15.61
CA ASN A 19 -9.56 -3.25 -15.31
C ASN A 19 -9.99 -4.47 -14.50
N GLY A 20 -10.88 -4.29 -13.51
CA GLY A 20 -11.46 -5.37 -12.72
C GLY A 20 -12.18 -6.39 -13.60
N MET A 21 -12.92 -5.94 -14.61
CA MET A 21 -13.57 -6.83 -15.57
C MET A 21 -12.58 -7.59 -16.46
N LYS A 22 -11.47 -6.97 -16.87
CA LYS A 22 -10.39 -7.70 -17.58
C LYS A 22 -9.82 -8.82 -16.72
N THR A 23 -9.53 -8.50 -15.47
CA THR A 23 -8.98 -9.43 -14.49
C THR A 23 -9.95 -10.60 -14.25
N LEU A 24 -11.24 -10.32 -14.06
CA LEU A 24 -12.27 -11.34 -13.89
C LEU A 24 -12.40 -12.25 -15.13
N ARG A 25 -12.40 -11.66 -16.33
CA ARG A 25 -12.46 -12.42 -17.61
C ARG A 25 -11.22 -13.27 -17.86
N ALA A 26 -10.08 -12.89 -17.28
CA ALA A 26 -8.86 -13.72 -17.29
C ALA A 26 -8.89 -14.88 -16.27
N GLY A 27 -10.00 -15.03 -15.51
CA GLY A 27 -10.20 -16.14 -14.57
C GLY A 27 -9.88 -15.79 -13.10
N PHE A 28 -9.45 -14.58 -12.78
CA PHE A 28 -9.16 -14.17 -11.41
C PHE A 28 -10.44 -13.69 -10.72
N THR A 29 -11.09 -14.57 -9.99
CA THR A 29 -12.34 -14.28 -9.28
C THR A 29 -12.16 -13.54 -7.96
N THR A 30 -10.96 -13.61 -7.38
CA THR A 30 -10.55 -12.87 -6.18
C THR A 30 -9.18 -12.27 -6.40
N VAL A 31 -9.01 -11.01 -6.04
CA VAL A 31 -7.76 -10.27 -6.15
C VAL A 31 -7.44 -9.53 -4.86
N ARG A 32 -6.16 -9.31 -4.62
CA ARG A 32 -5.65 -8.47 -3.53
C ARG A 32 -4.98 -7.24 -4.13
N ASN A 33 -5.51 -6.06 -3.83
CA ASN A 33 -4.92 -4.78 -4.21
C ASN A 33 -4.15 -4.20 -3.02
N LEU A 34 -2.84 -4.08 -3.14
CA LEU A 34 -1.95 -3.67 -2.06
C LEU A 34 -1.48 -2.21 -2.16
N GLY A 35 -2.13 -1.40 -2.98
CA GLY A 35 -1.82 0.01 -3.06
C GLY A 35 -2.72 0.77 -4.04
N ASP A 36 -3.56 1.65 -3.52
CA ASP A 36 -4.37 2.56 -4.28
C ASP A 36 -4.40 3.95 -3.64
N GLY A 37 -3.81 4.91 -4.33
CA GLY A 37 -3.77 6.30 -3.85
C GLY A 37 -5.07 7.07 -4.06
N SER A 38 -5.93 6.62 -4.99
CA SER A 38 -7.16 7.32 -5.37
C SER A 38 -8.41 6.88 -4.58
N GLY A 39 -8.39 5.66 -4.04
CA GLY A 39 -9.56 5.01 -3.42
C GLY A 39 -10.52 4.37 -4.44
N ALA A 40 -10.14 4.32 -5.71
CA ALA A 40 -10.97 3.77 -6.78
C ALA A 40 -11.22 2.27 -6.61
N THR A 41 -10.25 1.51 -6.10
CA THR A 41 -10.40 0.07 -5.88
C THR A 41 -11.25 -0.22 -4.64
N LEU A 42 -11.19 0.59 -3.59
CA LEU A 42 -12.13 0.52 -2.47
C LEU A 42 -13.57 0.78 -2.95
N ALA A 43 -13.77 1.82 -3.77
CA ALA A 43 -15.08 2.12 -4.34
C ALA A 43 -15.59 0.98 -5.23
N LEU A 44 -14.72 0.38 -6.05
CA LEU A 44 -15.08 -0.77 -6.88
C LEU A 44 -15.45 -1.99 -6.01
N ARG A 45 -14.67 -2.29 -4.97
CA ARG A 45 -14.97 -3.36 -4.01
C ARG A 45 -16.38 -3.23 -3.43
N ASP A 46 -16.69 -2.03 -2.98
CA ASP A 46 -17.99 -1.75 -2.34
C ASP A 46 -19.13 -1.81 -3.35
N ALA A 47 -18.93 -1.31 -4.56
CA ALA A 47 -19.92 -1.38 -5.65
C ALA A 47 -20.17 -2.83 -6.12
N VAL A 48 -19.13 -3.68 -6.18
CA VAL A 48 -19.27 -5.12 -6.47
C VAL A 48 -20.02 -5.82 -5.33
N ALA A 49 -19.68 -5.53 -4.08
CA ALA A 49 -20.35 -6.11 -2.91
C ALA A 49 -21.82 -5.70 -2.83
N ALA A 50 -22.15 -4.48 -3.24
CA ALA A 50 -23.53 -3.98 -3.34
C ALA A 50 -24.32 -4.51 -4.56
N GLY A 51 -23.65 -5.23 -5.47
CA GLY A 51 -24.27 -5.75 -6.70
C GLY A 51 -24.52 -4.70 -7.77
N TRP A 52 -23.95 -3.51 -7.65
CA TRP A 52 -24.15 -2.43 -8.64
C TRP A 52 -23.37 -2.67 -9.94
N VAL A 53 -22.21 -3.30 -9.83
CA VAL A 53 -21.36 -3.62 -10.98
C VAL A 53 -20.80 -5.04 -10.83
N GLN A 54 -20.40 -5.65 -11.96
CA GLN A 54 -19.66 -6.90 -11.97
C GLN A 54 -18.17 -6.64 -11.78
N GLY A 55 -17.49 -7.54 -11.08
CA GLY A 55 -16.04 -7.49 -10.87
C GLY A 55 -15.57 -8.68 -10.04
N PRO A 56 -14.25 -8.85 -9.84
CA PRO A 56 -13.72 -9.83 -8.94
C PRO A 56 -14.01 -9.43 -7.49
N ARG A 57 -13.96 -10.38 -6.59
CA ARG A 57 -13.85 -10.06 -5.15
C ARG A 57 -12.52 -9.37 -4.89
N ILE A 58 -12.56 -8.20 -4.24
CA ILE A 58 -11.36 -7.40 -3.98
C ILE A 58 -11.07 -7.38 -2.47
N ILE A 59 -9.81 -7.62 -2.12
CA ILE A 59 -9.23 -7.38 -0.79
C ILE A 59 -8.31 -6.18 -0.95
N ASP A 60 -8.59 -5.08 -0.29
CA ASP A 60 -7.95 -3.79 -0.55
C ASP A 60 -7.18 -3.26 0.65
N ALA A 61 -5.99 -2.73 0.41
CA ALA A 61 -5.14 -2.11 1.41
C ALA A 61 -5.24 -0.58 1.47
N GLY A 62 -5.98 0.04 0.56
CA GLY A 62 -5.97 1.49 0.42
C GLY A 62 -4.57 2.00 0.06
N ARG A 63 -4.08 3.01 0.75
CA ARG A 63 -2.72 3.53 0.54
C ARG A 63 -1.68 2.69 1.26
N SER A 64 -0.65 2.28 0.54
CA SER A 64 0.51 1.63 1.13
C SER A 64 1.28 2.61 2.02
N ILE A 65 1.63 2.20 3.23
CA ILE A 65 2.36 3.00 4.21
C ILE A 65 3.86 2.87 3.96
N SER A 66 4.58 3.96 4.09
CA SER A 66 6.04 4.05 3.93
C SER A 66 6.62 5.16 4.79
N VAL A 67 7.92 5.26 4.82
CA VAL A 67 8.64 6.41 5.36
C VAL A 67 8.74 7.52 4.31
N THR A 68 9.02 8.75 4.73
CA THR A 68 9.38 9.85 3.82
C THR A 68 10.61 9.45 3.00
N ALA A 69 10.60 9.76 1.72
CA ALA A 69 11.60 9.34 0.74
C ALA A 69 11.71 7.81 0.55
N GLY A 70 10.75 7.04 1.07
CA GLY A 70 10.70 5.59 0.91
C GLY A 70 9.93 5.14 -0.35
N HIS A 71 9.87 3.83 -0.55
CA HIS A 71 9.33 3.19 -1.76
C HIS A 71 7.90 3.63 -2.13
N MET A 72 7.04 3.83 -1.13
CA MET A 72 5.63 4.22 -1.35
C MET A 72 5.37 5.70 -1.12
N ASP A 73 6.41 6.53 -1.06
CA ASP A 73 6.27 7.98 -1.01
C ASP A 73 5.86 8.52 -2.39
N GLY A 74 4.62 8.97 -2.47
CA GLY A 74 4.05 9.51 -3.71
C GLY A 74 4.64 10.84 -4.15
N THR A 75 5.45 11.49 -3.28
CA THR A 75 6.08 12.78 -3.57
C THR A 75 7.47 12.66 -4.18
N LEU A 76 8.02 11.44 -4.25
CA LEU A 76 9.31 11.20 -4.92
C LEU A 76 9.30 11.73 -6.36
N SER A 77 10.28 12.53 -6.70
CA SER A 77 10.40 13.18 -8.02
C SER A 77 9.31 14.23 -8.33
N VAL A 78 8.62 14.73 -7.32
CA VAL A 78 7.71 15.87 -7.41
C VAL A 78 8.46 17.13 -6.96
N ALA A 79 8.30 18.23 -7.68
CA ALA A 79 8.87 19.51 -7.29
C ALA A 79 8.35 19.90 -5.89
N GLU A 80 9.21 20.49 -5.06
CA GLU A 80 8.94 20.73 -3.64
C GLU A 80 7.67 21.55 -3.39
N ASP A 81 7.46 22.57 -4.21
CA ASP A 81 6.29 23.46 -4.18
C ASP A 81 4.96 22.74 -4.52
N LEU A 82 5.03 21.59 -5.20
CA LEU A 82 3.86 20.78 -5.58
C LEU A 82 3.59 19.62 -4.63
N GLN A 83 4.51 19.29 -3.72
CA GLN A 83 4.36 18.13 -2.83
C GLN A 83 3.15 18.26 -1.91
N SER A 84 2.79 19.48 -1.49
CA SER A 84 1.63 19.74 -0.65
C SER A 84 0.29 19.40 -1.32
N ALA A 85 0.24 19.35 -2.65
CA ALA A 85 -0.94 18.93 -3.40
C ALA A 85 -1.15 17.41 -3.41
N ILE A 86 -0.15 16.64 -2.96
CA ILE A 86 -0.20 15.18 -2.90
C ILE A 86 -0.38 14.77 -1.44
N SER A 87 -1.42 13.99 -1.17
CA SER A 87 -1.65 13.50 0.18
C SER A 87 -0.49 12.60 0.64
N GLN A 88 0.03 12.90 1.82
CA GLN A 88 1.11 12.19 2.48
C GLN A 88 0.64 11.46 3.75
N ASP A 89 -0.65 11.19 3.86
CA ASP A 89 -1.27 10.56 5.03
C ASP A 89 -0.91 9.07 5.19
N ASN A 90 -0.15 8.54 4.25
CA ASN A 90 0.46 7.21 4.29
C ASN A 90 1.95 7.22 4.70
N LEU A 91 2.52 8.39 4.99
CA LEU A 91 3.92 8.47 5.43
C LEU A 91 4.02 8.46 6.94
N CYS A 92 5.03 7.75 7.47
CA CYS A 92 5.34 7.68 8.88
C CYS A 92 6.84 7.60 9.11
N ASN A 93 7.36 8.39 10.06
CA ASN A 93 8.78 8.51 10.35
C ASN A 93 9.05 8.31 11.87
N SER A 94 8.16 7.64 12.54
CA SER A 94 8.30 7.20 13.93
C SER A 94 7.24 6.14 14.24
N ALA A 95 7.43 5.38 15.30
CA ALA A 95 6.46 4.39 15.77
C ALA A 95 5.05 4.99 15.95
N GLU A 96 4.95 6.19 16.54
CA GLU A 96 3.65 6.86 16.74
C GLU A 96 2.99 7.27 15.42
N GLN A 97 3.76 7.82 14.49
CA GLN A 97 3.24 8.18 13.17
C GLN A 97 2.80 6.94 12.40
N CYS A 98 3.51 5.81 12.52
CA CYS A 98 3.12 4.55 11.90
C CYS A 98 1.80 4.01 12.49
N ARG A 99 1.60 4.10 13.81
CA ARG A 99 0.29 3.79 14.43
C ARG A 99 -0.82 4.68 13.86
N GLU A 100 -0.56 5.96 13.72
CA GLU A 100 -1.53 6.90 13.15
C GLU A 100 -1.85 6.59 11.68
N ALA A 101 -0.81 6.33 10.86
CA ALA A 101 -0.98 5.99 9.44
C ALA A 101 -1.82 4.72 9.26
N VAL A 102 -1.59 3.67 10.07
CA VAL A 102 -2.40 2.44 10.07
C VAL A 102 -3.86 2.75 10.40
N ARG A 103 -4.13 3.53 11.46
CA ARG A 103 -5.49 3.92 11.85
C ARG A 103 -6.18 4.74 10.76
N LYS A 104 -5.44 5.59 10.03
CA LYS A 104 -5.97 6.32 8.86
C LYS A 104 -6.45 5.37 7.76
N GLN A 105 -5.68 4.31 7.45
CA GLN A 105 -6.13 3.30 6.49
C GLN A 105 -7.33 2.51 7.00
N ILE A 106 -7.33 2.09 8.26
CA ILE A 106 -8.47 1.38 8.88
C ILE A 106 -9.75 2.24 8.81
N ARG A 107 -9.66 3.53 9.08
CA ARG A 107 -10.81 4.47 8.97
C ARG A 107 -11.35 4.54 7.53
N ARG A 108 -10.53 4.28 6.50
CA ARG A 108 -10.97 4.17 5.10
C ARG A 108 -11.73 2.88 4.80
N GLY A 109 -11.77 1.93 5.72
CA GLY A 109 -12.45 0.65 5.54
C GLY A 109 -11.62 -0.39 4.79
N VAL A 110 -10.29 -0.33 4.87
CA VAL A 110 -9.41 -1.33 4.22
C VAL A 110 -9.57 -2.73 4.83
N ASP A 111 -9.29 -3.75 4.03
CA ASP A 111 -9.33 -5.15 4.45
C ASP A 111 -7.99 -5.62 5.03
N VAL A 112 -6.90 -5.09 4.55
CA VAL A 112 -5.52 -5.43 4.89
C VAL A 112 -4.68 -4.15 4.99
N ILE A 113 -3.62 -4.17 5.78
CA ILE A 113 -2.63 -3.08 5.81
C ILE A 113 -1.45 -3.43 4.90
N LYS A 114 -0.90 -2.44 4.21
CA LYS A 114 0.31 -2.59 3.41
C LYS A 114 1.38 -1.62 3.88
N ILE A 115 2.58 -2.14 4.17
CA ILE A 115 3.78 -1.33 4.45
C ILE A 115 4.94 -1.73 3.53
N ALA A 116 6.00 -0.94 3.53
CA ALA A 116 7.24 -1.24 2.82
C ALA A 116 8.44 -1.08 3.77
N THR A 117 9.15 -2.19 4.05
CA THR A 117 10.37 -2.18 4.87
C THR A 117 11.62 -1.94 4.04
N THR A 118 11.57 -2.14 2.73
CA THR A 118 12.68 -1.86 1.81
C THR A 118 12.28 -0.92 0.70
N GLY A 119 13.28 -0.40 0.00
CA GLY A 119 13.08 0.16 -1.32
C GLY A 119 12.62 -0.88 -2.33
N GLY A 120 12.29 -0.45 -3.53
CA GLY A 120 11.81 -1.30 -4.62
C GLY A 120 12.65 -1.14 -5.87
N VAL A 121 12.66 -2.17 -6.71
CA VAL A 121 13.46 -2.23 -7.94
C VAL A 121 13.21 -1.03 -8.87
N ASN A 122 11.99 -0.52 -8.90
CA ASN A 122 11.60 0.62 -9.75
C ASN A 122 11.58 1.96 -9.00
N SER A 123 12.02 2.00 -7.74
CA SER A 123 12.02 3.24 -6.95
C SER A 123 13.25 4.07 -7.21
N ARG A 124 13.07 5.37 -7.36
CA ARG A 124 14.16 6.34 -7.47
C ARG A 124 14.66 6.77 -6.09
N ILE A 125 15.09 5.78 -5.29
CA ILE A 125 15.62 6.01 -3.93
C ILE A 125 17.05 5.50 -3.84
N GLY A 126 17.87 6.20 -3.04
CA GLY A 126 19.31 5.92 -2.96
C GLY A 126 19.68 4.57 -2.36
N VAL A 127 18.80 3.98 -1.56
CA VAL A 127 19.04 2.68 -0.90
C VAL A 127 18.71 1.46 -1.78
N GLY A 128 18.18 1.65 -2.98
CA GLY A 128 17.81 0.54 -3.86
C GLY A 128 16.79 -0.39 -3.18
N ILE A 129 17.16 -1.67 -2.98
CA ILE A 129 16.34 -2.66 -2.26
C ILE A 129 16.69 -2.78 -0.76
N GLY A 130 17.52 -1.86 -0.24
CA GLY A 130 17.92 -1.82 1.18
C GLY A 130 16.77 -1.40 2.11
N VAL A 131 17.02 -1.61 3.42
CA VAL A 131 16.08 -1.23 4.49
C VAL A 131 15.83 0.27 4.49
N GLN A 132 14.59 0.66 4.68
CA GLN A 132 14.18 2.07 4.76
C GLN A 132 13.31 2.38 5.99
N MET A 133 12.91 1.39 6.77
CA MET A 133 12.06 1.54 7.95
C MET A 133 12.79 1.00 9.18
N PHE A 134 12.69 1.70 10.31
CA PHE A 134 13.23 1.22 11.57
C PHE A 134 12.38 0.09 12.16
N SER A 135 12.99 -0.70 13.06
CA SER A 135 12.33 -1.87 13.67
C SER A 135 11.12 -1.50 14.53
N ASP A 136 11.18 -0.39 15.24
CA ASP A 136 10.09 0.12 16.06
C ASP A 136 8.93 0.68 15.23
N GLU A 137 9.21 1.26 14.06
CA GLU A 137 8.22 1.71 13.08
C GLU A 137 7.45 0.52 12.49
N ALA A 138 8.17 -0.49 12.00
CA ALA A 138 7.56 -1.69 11.44
C ALA A 138 6.73 -2.44 12.50
N LYS A 139 7.28 -2.61 13.70
CA LYS A 139 6.59 -3.25 14.83
C LYS A 139 5.32 -2.49 15.22
N ALA A 140 5.39 -1.16 15.32
CA ALA A 140 4.24 -0.32 15.66
C ALA A 140 3.12 -0.45 14.61
N ALA A 141 3.47 -0.52 13.31
CA ALA A 141 2.50 -0.74 12.25
C ALA A 141 1.82 -2.11 12.36
N VAL A 142 2.60 -3.19 12.56
CA VAL A 142 2.10 -4.56 12.71
C VAL A 142 1.19 -4.69 13.92
N GLU A 143 1.66 -4.28 15.10
CA GLU A 143 0.88 -4.34 16.35
C GLU A 143 -0.45 -3.58 16.22
N THR A 144 -0.44 -2.41 15.56
CA THR A 144 -1.65 -1.61 15.37
C THR A 144 -2.63 -2.28 14.42
N ALA A 145 -2.13 -2.87 13.31
CA ALA A 145 -2.98 -3.63 12.39
C ALA A 145 -3.65 -4.82 13.12
N HIS A 146 -2.87 -5.61 13.86
CA HIS A 146 -3.35 -6.77 14.59
C HIS A 146 -4.33 -6.38 15.71
N LEU A 147 -4.08 -5.28 16.43
CA LEU A 147 -5.01 -4.74 17.45
C LEU A 147 -6.42 -4.48 16.86
N HIS A 148 -6.46 -4.09 15.58
CA HIS A 148 -7.72 -3.86 14.86
C HIS A 148 -8.20 -5.07 14.04
N GLY A 149 -7.63 -6.27 14.26
CA GLY A 149 -8.00 -7.50 13.57
C GLY A 149 -7.65 -7.50 12.08
N LYS A 150 -6.70 -6.65 11.64
CA LYS A 150 -6.25 -6.58 10.25
C LYS A 150 -4.95 -7.33 10.07
N LYS A 151 -4.83 -8.06 8.95
CA LYS A 151 -3.56 -8.59 8.48
C LYS A 151 -2.70 -7.51 7.89
N ILE A 152 -1.37 -7.75 7.86
CA ILE A 152 -0.41 -6.82 7.28
C ILE A 152 0.48 -7.51 6.25
N ALA A 153 0.54 -6.92 5.07
CA ALA A 153 1.38 -7.34 3.95
C ALA A 153 2.58 -6.38 3.85
N VAL A 154 3.78 -6.92 3.73
CA VAL A 154 5.01 -6.14 3.73
C VAL A 154 5.74 -6.30 2.40
N HIS A 155 5.99 -5.19 1.71
CA HIS A 155 6.94 -5.16 0.60
C HIS A 155 8.36 -5.25 1.16
N ALA A 156 9.11 -6.27 0.74
CA ALA A 156 10.51 -6.44 1.09
C ALA A 156 11.25 -7.23 0.00
N HIS A 157 12.41 -6.72 -0.44
CA HIS A 157 13.28 -7.37 -1.42
C HIS A 157 14.57 -7.88 -0.80
N GLY A 158 15.29 -7.01 -0.08
CA GLY A 158 16.56 -7.34 0.56
C GLY A 158 16.38 -8.12 1.85
N THR A 159 17.29 -9.01 2.12
CA THR A 159 17.34 -9.90 3.29
C THR A 159 17.06 -9.21 4.62
N GLU A 160 17.73 -8.08 4.88
CA GLU A 160 17.56 -7.34 6.14
C GLU A 160 16.13 -6.83 6.32
N GLY A 161 15.50 -6.34 5.24
CA GLY A 161 14.12 -5.88 5.27
C GLY A 161 13.10 -7.01 5.41
N ILE A 162 13.39 -8.19 4.84
CA ILE A 162 12.61 -9.40 5.03
C ILE A 162 12.66 -9.82 6.50
N ASN A 163 13.87 -9.92 7.06
CA ASN A 163 14.06 -10.27 8.45
C ASN A 163 13.41 -9.27 9.42
N LEU A 164 13.50 -7.98 9.10
CA LEU A 164 12.81 -6.93 9.84
C LEU A 164 11.28 -7.14 9.84
N ALA A 165 10.69 -7.43 8.68
CA ALA A 165 9.27 -7.68 8.55
C ALA A 165 8.82 -8.94 9.31
N LEU A 166 9.60 -10.02 9.23
CA LEU A 166 9.35 -11.26 9.98
C LEU A 166 9.43 -11.03 11.49
N ALA A 167 10.48 -10.33 11.95
CA ALA A 167 10.66 -10.02 13.37
C ALA A 167 9.55 -9.09 13.92
N ALA A 168 8.99 -8.23 13.07
CA ALA A 168 7.83 -7.40 13.43
C ALA A 168 6.52 -8.19 13.49
N GLY A 169 6.44 -9.39 12.91
CA GLY A 169 5.26 -10.25 12.90
C GLY A 169 4.37 -10.06 11.68
N ALA A 170 4.92 -9.73 10.51
CA ALA A 170 4.18 -9.60 9.26
C ALA A 170 3.42 -10.88 8.89
N ASP A 171 2.21 -10.73 8.34
CA ASP A 171 1.39 -11.87 7.90
C ASP A 171 1.79 -12.36 6.49
N SER A 172 2.31 -11.49 5.65
CA SER A 172 2.87 -11.87 4.33
C SER A 172 4.00 -10.94 3.91
N ILE A 173 4.95 -11.51 3.15
CA ILE A 173 6.02 -10.78 2.48
C ILE A 173 5.70 -10.76 0.98
N GLU A 174 5.71 -9.58 0.40
CA GLU A 174 5.51 -9.38 -1.03
C GLU A 174 6.88 -9.28 -1.71
N HIS A 175 7.02 -9.95 -2.83
CA HIS A 175 8.24 -10.10 -3.63
C HIS A 175 9.27 -11.06 -3.03
N GLY A 176 9.91 -10.73 -1.90
CA GLY A 176 10.85 -11.64 -1.23
C GLY A 176 11.97 -12.15 -2.13
N THR A 177 12.57 -11.27 -2.99
CA THR A 177 13.41 -11.73 -4.10
C THR A 177 14.86 -12.03 -3.72
N VAL A 178 15.32 -11.57 -2.58
CA VAL A 178 16.69 -11.81 -2.06
C VAL A 178 16.62 -12.25 -0.59
N PRO A 179 16.02 -13.42 -0.30
CA PRO A 179 16.02 -13.97 1.05
C PRO A 179 17.42 -14.51 1.40
N ASN A 180 17.69 -14.72 2.69
CA ASN A 180 18.81 -15.54 3.14
C ASN A 180 18.56 -17.01 2.80
N ASP A 181 19.66 -17.75 2.62
CA ASP A 181 19.66 -19.22 2.60
C ASP A 181 19.26 -19.78 3.97
#